data_9b9ccda0b905f6ba677ae00c03218171
#
_entry.id   9b9ccda0b905f6ba677ae00c03218171
#
_cell.length_a   1.000
_cell.length_b   1.000
_cell.length_c   1.000
_cell.angle_alpha   90.00
_cell.angle_beta   90.00
_cell.angle_gamma   90.00
#
_symmetry.space_group_name_H-M   'P 1'
#
loop_
_entity.id
_entity.type
_entity.pdbx_description
1 polymer ?
#
loop_
_entity_poly.entity_id
_entity_poly.type
_entity_poly.pdbx_seq_one_letter_code
_entity_poly.pdbx_strand_id
1 'polypeptide(L)'
;QEMAAYHLRSAHVSCLYYIYSLDGVTAAELCEHCEEDKATISRALEHLESNGFIVRNSERAKRYRSPLRLTEKGQEAGKRIAEKISAVLDTVSRTLTEDERATFYRSLSAISISLEAIAQNSEE
;
A
#
# COMPACT_ATOMS: atom_id res chain seq x y z
N GLN A 1 -0.90 -18.85 3.22
CA GLN A 1 -1.11 -17.45 2.83
C GLN A 1 -1.34 -17.34 1.33
N GLU A 2 -2.40 -16.66 0.94
CA GLU A 2 -2.75 -16.53 -0.48
C GLU A 2 -1.70 -15.79 -1.30
N MET A 3 -0.98 -14.85 -0.70
CA MET A 3 0.05 -14.10 -1.42
C MET A 3 1.28 -14.93 -1.75
N ALA A 4 1.46 -16.09 -1.14
CA ALA A 4 2.53 -17.01 -1.48
C ALA A 4 2.43 -17.50 -2.93
N ALA A 5 1.22 -17.58 -3.49
CA ALA A 5 0.99 -17.99 -4.87
C ALA A 5 1.62 -17.01 -5.89
N TYR A 6 1.86 -15.75 -5.48
CA TYR A 6 2.49 -14.73 -6.32
C TYR A 6 3.97 -14.54 -5.99
N HIS A 7 4.53 -15.32 -5.07
CA HIS A 7 5.91 -15.17 -4.58
C HIS A 7 6.20 -13.77 -4.03
N LEU A 8 5.24 -13.22 -3.29
CA LEU A 8 5.34 -11.87 -2.73
C LEU A 8 5.72 -11.90 -1.25
N ARG A 9 6.57 -10.99 -0.85
CA ARG A 9 6.97 -10.74 0.53
C ARG A 9 6.23 -9.53 1.08
N SER A 10 6.39 -9.27 2.37
CA SER A 10 5.69 -8.20 3.07
C SER A 10 5.80 -6.83 2.38
N ALA A 11 7.01 -6.43 1.97
CA ALA A 11 7.23 -5.15 1.29
C ALA A 11 6.50 -5.09 -0.06
N HIS A 12 6.47 -6.20 -0.80
CA HIS A 12 5.76 -6.27 -2.08
C HIS A 12 4.25 -6.11 -1.89
N VAL A 13 3.71 -6.78 -0.89
CA VAL A 13 2.28 -6.73 -0.57
C VAL A 13 1.87 -5.31 -0.18
N SER A 14 2.66 -4.66 0.68
CA SER A 14 2.39 -3.28 1.10
C SER A 14 2.43 -2.31 -0.08
N CYS A 15 3.42 -2.42 -0.94
CA CYS A 15 3.51 -1.58 -2.14
C CYS A 15 2.31 -1.77 -3.06
N LEU A 16 1.95 -3.03 -3.36
CA LEU A 16 0.78 -3.31 -4.21
C LEU A 16 -0.50 -2.75 -3.62
N TYR A 17 -0.68 -2.90 -2.31
CA TYR A 17 -1.86 -2.37 -1.62
C TYR A 17 -1.98 -0.86 -1.81
N TYR A 18 -0.91 -0.12 -1.58
CA TYR A 18 -0.94 1.34 -1.72
C TYR A 18 -1.07 1.79 -3.17
N ILE A 19 -0.41 1.12 -4.11
CA ILE A 19 -0.54 1.44 -5.54
C ILE A 19 -1.98 1.19 -6.00
N TYR A 20 -2.61 0.13 -5.51
CA TYR A 20 -4.00 -0.20 -5.82
C TYR A 20 -4.98 0.80 -5.18
N SER A 21 -4.73 1.16 -3.92
CA SER A 21 -5.67 1.98 -3.12
C SER A 21 -5.55 3.47 -3.38
N LEU A 22 -4.37 3.95 -3.76
CA LEU A 22 -4.07 5.37 -3.97
C LEU A 22 -3.78 5.62 -5.43
N ASP A 23 -4.60 6.43 -6.07
CA ASP A 23 -4.42 6.76 -7.48
C ASP A 23 -3.18 7.64 -7.68
N GLY A 24 -2.30 7.22 -8.59
CA GLY A 24 -1.13 8.01 -8.97
C GLY A 24 -0.01 8.09 -7.95
N VAL A 25 0.05 7.13 -7.00
CA VAL A 25 1.12 7.13 -6.00
C VAL A 25 2.50 6.95 -6.64
N THR A 26 3.49 7.65 -6.12
CA THR A 26 4.88 7.55 -6.59
C THR A 26 5.73 6.69 -5.66
N ALA A 27 6.93 6.29 -6.11
CA ALA A 27 7.87 5.57 -5.27
C ALA A 27 8.25 6.39 -4.02
N ALA A 28 8.41 7.70 -4.18
CA ALA A 28 8.70 8.60 -3.05
C ALA A 28 7.60 8.53 -1.99
N GLU A 29 6.34 8.58 -2.43
CA GLU A 29 5.19 8.50 -1.53
C GLU A 29 5.07 7.11 -0.87
N LEU A 30 5.44 6.05 -1.58
CA LEU A 30 5.45 4.71 -1.00
C LEU A 30 6.43 4.58 0.16
N CYS A 31 7.57 5.25 0.10
CA CYS A 31 8.52 5.27 1.21
C CYS A 31 7.86 5.79 2.48
N GLU A 32 7.05 6.83 2.35
CA GLU A 32 6.32 7.42 3.47
C GLU A 32 5.21 6.49 3.98
N HIS A 33 4.38 5.98 3.07
CA HIS A 33 3.24 5.13 3.43
C HIS A 33 3.68 3.80 4.04
N CYS A 34 4.73 3.19 3.50
CA CYS A 34 5.23 1.89 3.97
C CYS A 34 6.21 2.03 5.13
N GLU A 35 6.63 3.25 5.46
CA GLU A 35 7.65 3.52 6.48
C GLU A 35 8.95 2.75 6.22
N GLU A 36 9.34 2.72 4.94
CA GLU A 36 10.53 2.01 4.48
C GLU A 36 11.50 2.97 3.78
N ASP A 37 12.77 2.62 3.75
CA ASP A 37 13.77 3.44 3.07
C ASP A 37 13.69 3.28 1.55
N LYS A 38 14.33 4.21 0.85
CA LYS A 38 14.35 4.25 -0.61
C LYS A 38 14.90 2.97 -1.23
N ALA A 39 15.93 2.38 -0.63
CA ALA A 39 16.55 1.16 -1.15
C ALA A 39 15.59 -0.03 -1.08
N THR A 40 14.88 -0.17 0.05
CA THR A 40 13.89 -1.23 0.25
C THR A 40 12.75 -1.10 -0.75
N ILE A 41 12.22 0.10 -0.92
CA ILE A 41 11.13 0.36 -1.87
C ILE A 41 11.60 0.13 -3.31
N SER A 42 12.80 0.58 -3.67
CA SER A 42 13.36 0.36 -5.01
C SER A 42 13.46 -1.12 -5.34
N ARG A 43 13.95 -1.92 -4.40
CA ARG A 43 14.03 -3.38 -4.60
C ARG A 43 12.66 -4.02 -4.73
N ALA A 44 11.71 -3.59 -3.92
CA ALA A 44 10.34 -4.11 -3.99
C ALA A 44 9.71 -3.78 -5.35
N LEU A 45 9.89 -2.56 -5.83
CA LEU A 45 9.34 -2.13 -7.12
C LEU A 45 10.01 -2.84 -8.29
N GLU A 46 11.32 -3.08 -8.23
CA GLU A 46 12.02 -3.89 -9.23
C GLU A 46 11.43 -5.29 -9.31
N HIS A 47 11.20 -5.91 -8.17
CA HIS A 47 10.59 -7.24 -8.11
C HIS A 47 9.18 -7.22 -8.73
N LEU A 48 8.37 -6.24 -8.36
CA LEU A 48 7.00 -6.12 -8.88
C LEU A 48 6.98 -5.86 -10.38
N GLU A 49 7.89 -5.04 -10.88
CA GLU A 49 8.02 -4.77 -12.31
C GLU A 49 8.46 -6.01 -13.07
N SER A 50 9.51 -6.68 -12.57
CA SER A 50 10.06 -7.89 -13.19
C SER A 50 9.05 -9.03 -13.26
N ASN A 51 8.13 -9.09 -12.31
CA ASN A 51 7.09 -10.12 -12.26
C ASN A 51 5.77 -9.68 -12.89
N GLY A 52 5.76 -8.53 -13.53
CA GLY A 52 4.61 -8.09 -14.33
C GLY A 52 3.44 -7.51 -13.55
N PHE A 53 3.66 -7.06 -12.32
CA PHE A 53 2.60 -6.44 -11.51
C PHE A 53 2.45 -4.95 -11.76
N ILE A 54 3.55 -4.26 -12.07
CA ILE A 54 3.54 -2.82 -12.30
C ILE A 54 4.30 -2.44 -13.56
N VAL A 55 4.01 -1.23 -14.05
CA VAL A 55 4.73 -0.58 -15.14
C VAL A 55 5.29 0.74 -14.61
N ARG A 56 6.55 1.02 -14.90
CA ARG A 56 7.18 2.26 -14.49
C ARG A 56 7.64 3.07 -15.70
N ASN A 57 7.94 4.36 -15.47
CA ASN A 57 8.50 5.21 -16.49
C ASN A 57 9.79 4.60 -17.04
N SER A 58 9.97 4.62 -18.37
CA SER A 58 11.14 4.06 -19.03
C SER A 58 12.42 4.84 -18.72
N GLU A 59 12.31 6.11 -18.37
CA GLU A 59 13.45 6.94 -17.98
C GLU A 59 13.75 6.76 -16.49
N ARG A 60 14.87 6.13 -16.16
CA ARG A 60 15.27 5.85 -14.77
C ARG A 60 15.30 7.09 -13.89
N ALA A 61 15.77 8.21 -14.43
CA ALA A 61 15.86 9.46 -13.69
C ALA A 61 14.49 9.97 -13.20
N LYS A 62 13.42 9.58 -13.87
CA LYS A 62 12.06 10.03 -13.55
C LYS A 62 11.25 9.03 -12.73
N ARG A 63 11.75 7.80 -12.56
CA ARG A 63 10.98 6.71 -11.93
C ARG A 63 10.53 7.02 -10.50
N TYR A 64 11.39 7.65 -9.72
CA TYR A 64 11.11 7.88 -8.30
C TYR A 64 9.94 8.84 -8.05
N ARG A 65 9.73 9.78 -8.97
CA ARG A 65 8.69 10.81 -8.84
C ARG A 65 7.53 10.66 -9.83
N SER A 66 7.57 9.64 -10.66
CA SER A 66 6.49 9.38 -11.61
C SER A 66 5.43 8.47 -11.01
N PRO A 67 4.15 8.69 -11.35
CA PRO A 67 3.08 7.80 -10.87
C PRO A 67 3.31 6.37 -11.28
N LEU A 68 3.07 5.46 -10.35
CA LEU A 68 3.14 4.03 -10.58
C LEU A 68 1.81 3.54 -11.16
N ARG A 69 1.88 2.57 -12.06
CA ARG A 69 0.70 2.00 -12.70
C ARG A 69 0.69 0.49 -12.54
N LEU A 70 -0.48 -0.05 -12.27
CA LEU A 70 -0.67 -1.50 -12.19
C LEU A 70 -0.94 -2.07 -13.58
N THR A 71 -0.42 -3.26 -13.82
CA THR A 71 -0.84 -4.09 -14.94
C THR A 71 -2.18 -4.76 -14.57
N GLU A 72 -2.77 -5.50 -15.48
CA GLU A 72 -3.96 -6.30 -15.19
C GLU A 72 -3.70 -7.29 -14.05
N LYS A 73 -2.55 -7.94 -14.07
CA LYS A 73 -2.09 -8.85 -13.01
C LYS A 73 -1.96 -8.11 -11.67
N GLY A 74 -1.40 -6.90 -11.69
CA GLY A 74 -1.25 -6.06 -10.51
C GLY A 74 -2.59 -5.61 -9.96
N GLN A 75 -3.54 -5.28 -10.81
CA GLN A 75 -4.90 -4.91 -10.40
C GLN A 75 -5.59 -6.07 -9.68
N GLU A 76 -5.49 -7.27 -10.22
CA GLU A 76 -6.09 -8.45 -9.60
C GLU A 76 -5.45 -8.75 -8.25
N ALA A 77 -4.12 -8.71 -8.16
CA ALA A 77 -3.41 -8.95 -6.90
C ALA A 77 -3.76 -7.89 -5.86
N GLY A 78 -3.78 -6.61 -6.24
CA GLY A 78 -4.14 -5.50 -5.36
C GLY A 78 -5.56 -5.63 -4.85
N LYS A 79 -6.49 -6.01 -5.71
CA LYS A 79 -7.89 -6.25 -5.34
C LYS A 79 -8.00 -7.35 -4.29
N ARG A 80 -7.29 -8.46 -4.47
CA ARG A 80 -7.30 -9.57 -3.51
C ARG A 80 -6.74 -9.15 -2.15
N ILE A 81 -5.67 -8.37 -2.15
CA ILE A 81 -5.08 -7.84 -0.93
C ILE A 81 -6.08 -6.94 -0.20
N ALA A 82 -6.70 -6.01 -0.93
CA ALA A 82 -7.68 -5.09 -0.37
C ALA A 82 -8.90 -5.82 0.20
N GLU A 83 -9.41 -6.81 -0.52
CA GLU A 83 -10.53 -7.65 -0.05
C GLU A 83 -10.18 -8.40 1.23
N LYS A 84 -8.97 -8.92 1.31
CA LYS A 84 -8.51 -9.66 2.48
C LYS A 84 -8.39 -8.76 3.71
N ILE A 85 -7.84 -7.56 3.53
CA ILE A 85 -7.75 -6.56 4.60
C ILE A 85 -9.16 -6.17 5.07
N SER A 86 -10.06 -5.91 4.12
CA SER A 86 -11.45 -5.57 4.43
C SER A 86 -12.15 -6.70 5.21
N ALA A 87 -11.94 -7.94 4.79
CA ALA A 87 -12.53 -9.10 5.47
C ALA A 87 -12.03 -9.25 6.92
N VAL A 88 -10.73 -8.99 7.13
CA VAL A 88 -10.15 -9.03 8.49
C VAL A 88 -10.76 -7.94 9.35
N LEU A 89 -10.87 -6.72 8.83
CA LEU A 89 -11.46 -5.60 9.57
C LEU A 89 -12.94 -5.87 9.88
N ASP A 90 -13.69 -6.41 8.92
CA ASP A 90 -15.10 -6.79 9.13
C ASP A 90 -15.23 -7.85 10.22
N THR A 91 -14.36 -8.86 10.20
CA THR A 91 -14.36 -9.90 11.22
C THR A 91 -14.10 -9.33 12.60
N VAL A 92 -13.10 -8.46 12.72
CA VAL A 92 -12.77 -7.79 13.99
C VAL A 92 -13.93 -6.92 14.46
N SER A 93 -14.61 -6.22 13.54
CA SER A 93 -15.68 -5.29 13.88
C SER A 93 -17.05 -5.95 14.14
N ARG A 94 -17.24 -7.23 13.83
CA ARG A 94 -18.53 -7.94 13.99
C ARG A 94 -19.03 -8.01 15.42
N THR A 95 -18.14 -7.95 16.39
CA THR A 95 -18.50 -7.97 17.81
C THR A 95 -18.96 -6.60 18.29
N LEU A 96 -18.89 -5.59 17.45
CA LEU A 96 -19.23 -4.21 17.77
C LEU A 96 -20.66 -3.90 17.30
N THR A 97 -21.34 -3.00 18.04
CA THR A 97 -22.61 -2.44 17.58
C THR A 97 -22.32 -1.51 16.38
N GLU A 98 -23.36 -1.08 15.68
CA GLU A 98 -23.22 -0.11 14.57
C GLU A 98 -22.51 1.16 15.03
N ASP A 99 -22.89 1.71 16.17
CA ASP A 99 -22.30 2.92 16.70
C ASP A 99 -20.83 2.71 17.08
N GLU A 100 -20.52 1.59 17.72
CA GLU A 100 -19.14 1.22 18.08
C GLU A 100 -18.30 1.03 16.84
N ARG A 101 -18.85 0.39 15.79
CA ARG A 101 -18.18 0.19 14.53
C ARG A 101 -17.83 1.52 13.86
N ALA A 102 -18.79 2.43 13.79
CA ALA A 102 -18.58 3.77 13.24
C ALA A 102 -17.49 4.51 14.00
N THR A 103 -17.50 4.43 15.34
CA THR A 103 -16.49 5.02 16.21
C THR A 103 -15.11 4.40 15.95
N PHE A 104 -15.05 3.08 15.81
CA PHE A 104 -13.82 2.34 15.51
C PHE A 104 -13.17 2.82 14.22
N TYR A 105 -13.94 2.90 13.14
CA TYR A 105 -13.42 3.36 11.85
C TYR A 105 -12.99 4.83 11.88
N ARG A 106 -13.74 5.68 12.57
CA ARG A 106 -13.35 7.08 12.74
C ARG A 106 -12.05 7.21 13.55
N SER A 107 -11.89 6.38 14.59
CA SER A 107 -10.68 6.36 15.40
C SER A 107 -9.46 5.92 14.61
N LEU A 108 -9.60 4.89 13.76
CA LEU A 108 -8.53 4.44 12.88
C LEU A 108 -8.09 5.55 11.93
N SER A 109 -9.04 6.24 11.32
CA SER A 109 -8.75 7.36 10.41
C SER A 109 -8.05 8.50 11.14
N ALA A 110 -8.51 8.85 12.34
CA ALA A 110 -7.91 9.92 13.15
C ALA A 110 -6.48 9.56 13.57
N ILE A 111 -6.23 8.31 13.96
CA ILE A 111 -4.90 7.82 14.32
C ILE A 111 -3.97 7.90 13.10
N SER A 112 -4.41 7.45 11.95
CA SER A 112 -3.64 7.50 10.71
C SER A 112 -3.23 8.93 10.35
N ILE A 113 -4.18 9.87 10.41
CA ILE A 113 -3.92 11.28 10.13
C ILE A 113 -2.92 11.86 11.16
N SER A 114 -3.08 11.53 12.44
CA SER A 114 -2.20 12.01 13.49
C SER A 114 -0.76 11.50 13.33
N LEU A 115 -0.62 10.22 12.94
CA LEU A 115 0.70 9.62 12.71
C LEU A 115 1.39 10.27 11.50
N GLU A 116 0.65 10.55 10.44
CA GLU A 116 1.18 11.24 9.27
C GLU A 116 1.66 12.65 9.62
N ALA A 117 0.89 13.39 10.42
CA ALA A 117 1.27 14.73 10.86
C ALA A 117 2.55 14.71 11.71
N ILE A 118 2.69 13.74 12.61
CA ILE A 118 3.88 13.58 13.44
C ILE A 118 5.09 13.25 12.56
N ALA A 119 4.94 12.34 11.60
CA ALA A 119 6.01 11.97 10.68
C ALA A 119 6.49 13.16 9.87
N GLN A 120 5.58 13.98 9.33
CA GLN A 120 5.90 15.18 8.58
C GLN A 120 6.66 16.20 9.43
N ASN A 121 6.24 16.43 10.67
CA ASN A 121 6.90 17.36 11.58
C ASN A 121 8.31 16.88 11.96
N SER A 122 8.54 15.58 12.02
CA SER A 122 9.86 15.01 12.35
C SER A 122 10.88 15.18 11.24
N GLU A 123 10.45 15.40 10.00
CA GLU A 123 11.33 15.61 8.83
C GLU A 123 11.78 17.07 8.69
N GLU A 124 11.17 17.96 9.43
CA GLU A 124 11.58 19.37 9.47
C GLU A 124 12.68 19.56 10.54
#